data_fc7316d95ae25d9896a59d911c8f1299
#
_entry.id   fc7316d95ae25d9896a59d911c8f1299
#
_cell.length_a   1.000
_cell.length_b   1.000
_cell.length_c   1.000
_cell.angle_alpha   90.00
_cell.angle_beta   90.00
_cell.angle_gamma   90.00
#
_symmetry.space_group_name_H-M   'P 1'
#
loop_
_entity.id
_entity.type
_entity.pdbx_description
1 polymer ?
#
loop_
_entity_poly.entity_id
_entity_poly.type
_entity_poly.pdbx_seq_one_letter_code
_entity_poly.pdbx_strand_id
1 'polypeptide(L)'
;MKTTRHLIALTVFTAIAVSLAFAQELTGKEIMQKVDKREKAATDSFTMRMTLINAGGKKRVREVTAYSKDYGSEKKTVMMFILPADVKGVGYLSFSYNDASKSDDRWLYMPALKKAKRISGSSSQDYFMNTDFTYDDISGHKIDDYTYTLLAEETVDGKNCWKIESVPVQKSMYSKYVSWIDKESLVQVKAEFYDEQGTLLKVLAVSGIEKKDGFWTAGKMEMNNLQTKHATIIETLKHEFNKNIPDSYFRVNSLEEGKIR
;
A
#
# COMPACT_ATOMS: atom_id res chain seq x y z
N MET A 1 -71.96 61.59 3.83
CA MET A 1 -71.52 60.33 4.39
C MET A 1 -70.39 59.80 3.47
N LYS A 2 -69.11 59.87 3.92
CA LYS A 2 -67.95 59.43 3.16
C LYS A 2 -67.44 58.20 3.87
N THR A 3 -67.50 57.06 3.21
CA THR A 3 -66.95 55.76 3.68
C THR A 3 -65.53 55.61 3.23
N THR A 4 -64.58 55.60 4.19
CA THR A 4 -63.14 55.41 3.99
C THR A 4 -62.88 53.92 4.00
N ARG A 5 -62.35 53.35 2.91
CA ARG A 5 -61.85 51.98 2.81
C ARG A 5 -60.41 51.96 3.23
N HIS A 6 -60.07 51.27 4.32
CA HIS A 6 -58.71 50.97 4.68
C HIS A 6 -58.24 49.70 3.93
N LEU A 7 -57.19 49.86 3.10
CA LEU A 7 -56.45 48.76 2.48
C LEU A 7 -55.37 48.30 3.47
N ILE A 8 -55.49 47.09 3.96
CA ILE A 8 -54.40 46.42 4.74
C ILE A 8 -53.53 45.71 3.76
N ALA A 9 -52.25 46.19 3.60
CA ALA A 9 -51.21 45.51 2.83
C ALA A 9 -50.59 44.44 3.72
N LEU A 10 -50.81 43.20 3.39
CA LEU A 10 -50.18 42.03 4.04
C LEU A 10 -48.80 41.76 3.39
N THR A 11 -47.72 42.16 4.05
CA THR A 11 -46.34 41.88 3.59
C THR A 11 -45.96 40.49 4.03
N VAL A 12 -45.90 39.54 3.08
CA VAL A 12 -45.42 38.20 3.33
C VAL A 12 -43.88 38.23 3.30
N PHE A 13 -43.27 38.06 4.45
CA PHE A 13 -41.81 37.90 4.60
C PHE A 13 -41.44 36.43 4.36
N THR A 14 -40.97 36.12 3.15
CA THR A 14 -40.48 34.78 2.83
C THR A 14 -39.06 34.64 3.36
N ALA A 15 -38.90 33.97 4.49
CA ALA A 15 -37.59 33.61 5.05
C ALA A 15 -37.00 32.47 4.20
N ILE A 16 -35.98 32.77 3.38
CA ILE A 16 -35.18 31.77 2.68
C ILE A 16 -34.23 31.16 3.70
N ALA A 17 -34.54 29.96 4.20
CA ALA A 17 -33.61 29.15 4.98
C ALA A 17 -32.52 28.60 4.06
N VAL A 18 -31.37 29.26 4.05
CA VAL A 18 -30.14 28.70 3.41
C VAL A 18 -29.64 27.59 4.32
N SER A 19 -29.98 26.35 3.99
CA SER A 19 -29.37 25.17 4.60
C SER A 19 -27.91 25.08 4.13
N LEU A 20 -26.99 25.52 4.98
CA LEU A 20 -25.57 25.22 4.85
C LEU A 20 -25.44 23.71 5.06
N ALA A 21 -25.39 22.96 3.96
CA ALA A 21 -24.95 21.58 3.98
C ALA A 21 -23.45 21.60 4.34
N PHE A 22 -23.12 21.40 5.61
CA PHE A 22 -21.76 21.08 6.01
C PHE A 22 -21.43 19.74 5.35
N ALA A 23 -20.57 19.75 4.33
CA ALA A 23 -19.97 18.53 3.84
C ALA A 23 -19.25 17.90 5.04
N GLN A 24 -19.72 16.75 5.49
CA GLN A 24 -19.09 16.03 6.60
C GLN A 24 -17.65 15.68 6.17
N GLU A 25 -16.67 16.20 6.89
CA GLU A 25 -15.28 15.88 6.63
C GLU A 25 -15.06 14.37 6.82
N LEU A 26 -14.33 13.76 5.87
CA LEU A 26 -14.02 12.34 5.93
C LEU A 26 -13.13 12.05 7.13
N THR A 27 -13.43 11.00 7.86
CA THR A 27 -12.56 10.48 8.91
C THR A 27 -11.35 9.77 8.29
N GLY A 28 -10.26 9.63 9.05
CA GLY A 28 -9.08 8.87 8.61
C GLY A 28 -9.44 7.44 8.17
N LYS A 29 -10.35 6.75 8.90
CA LYS A 29 -10.81 5.41 8.54
C LYS A 29 -11.57 5.38 7.21
N GLU A 30 -12.46 6.34 6.96
CA GLU A 30 -13.21 6.43 5.71
C GLU A 30 -12.29 6.69 4.51
N ILE A 31 -11.24 7.51 4.69
CA ILE A 31 -10.24 7.73 3.64
C ILE A 31 -9.49 6.44 3.34
N MET A 32 -9.01 5.72 4.36
CA MET A 32 -8.30 4.45 4.17
C MET A 32 -9.19 3.37 3.57
N GLN A 33 -10.49 3.35 3.88
CA GLN A 33 -11.46 2.49 3.20
C GLN A 33 -11.62 2.83 1.72
N LYS A 34 -11.54 4.13 1.32
CA LYS A 34 -11.52 4.51 -0.11
C LYS A 34 -10.25 4.03 -0.79
N VAL A 35 -9.09 4.13 -0.11
CA VAL A 35 -7.81 3.59 -0.61
C VAL A 35 -7.89 2.09 -0.85
N ASP A 36 -8.46 1.34 0.07
CA ASP A 36 -8.60 -0.11 -0.06
C ASP A 36 -9.58 -0.50 -1.17
N LYS A 37 -10.71 0.20 -1.28
CA LYS A 37 -11.75 -0.01 -2.30
C LYS A 37 -11.41 0.59 -3.67
N ARG A 38 -10.27 1.25 -3.82
CA ARG A 38 -9.84 1.75 -5.12
C ARG A 38 -9.82 0.61 -6.15
N GLU A 39 -10.17 0.93 -7.39
CA GLU A 39 -10.16 -0.04 -8.49
C GLU A 39 -8.77 -0.69 -8.63
N LYS A 40 -8.75 -2.02 -8.62
CA LYS A 40 -7.57 -2.86 -8.74
C LYS A 40 -7.78 -3.84 -9.88
N ALA A 41 -6.70 -4.17 -10.60
CA ALA A 41 -6.76 -5.20 -11.63
C ALA A 41 -6.99 -6.58 -11.00
N ALA A 42 -7.73 -7.46 -11.70
CA ALA A 42 -7.92 -8.84 -11.25
C ALA A 42 -6.62 -9.64 -11.25
N THR A 43 -5.69 -9.29 -12.16
CA THR A 43 -4.33 -9.85 -12.19
C THR A 43 -3.32 -8.77 -12.51
N ASP A 44 -2.14 -8.87 -11.85
CA ASP A 44 -0.98 -8.03 -12.07
C ASP A 44 0.24 -8.88 -12.43
N SER A 45 1.00 -8.44 -13.42
CA SER A 45 2.31 -8.99 -13.76
C SER A 45 3.31 -7.83 -13.87
N PHE A 46 4.38 -7.87 -13.09
CA PHE A 46 5.38 -6.81 -13.13
C PHE A 46 6.81 -7.33 -12.93
N THR A 47 7.74 -6.65 -13.61
CA THR A 47 9.17 -6.80 -13.39
C THR A 47 9.69 -5.53 -12.73
N MET A 48 10.45 -5.69 -11.66
CA MET A 48 11.01 -4.59 -10.91
C MET A 48 12.51 -4.76 -10.71
N ARG A 49 13.21 -3.64 -10.60
CA ARG A 49 14.58 -3.56 -10.13
C ARG A 49 14.61 -3.07 -8.70
N MET A 50 15.29 -3.82 -7.83
CA MET A 50 15.54 -3.45 -6.45
C MET A 50 17.02 -3.08 -6.29
N THR A 51 17.30 -1.84 -5.88
CA THR A 51 18.65 -1.39 -5.55
C THR A 51 18.76 -1.18 -4.05
N LEU A 52 19.56 -1.99 -3.39
CA LEU A 52 19.86 -1.91 -1.97
C LEU A 52 21.14 -1.12 -1.78
N ILE A 53 21.12 -0.11 -0.92
CA ILE A 53 22.25 0.81 -0.68
C ILE A 53 22.58 0.75 0.81
N ASN A 54 23.78 0.30 1.17
CA ASN A 54 24.18 0.27 2.57
C ASN A 54 24.74 1.62 3.06
N ALA A 55 24.98 1.75 4.36
CA ALA A 55 25.51 2.97 4.98
C ALA A 55 26.81 3.49 4.35
N GLY A 56 27.62 2.62 3.74
CA GLY A 56 28.83 2.99 3.02
C GLY A 56 28.61 3.33 1.54
N GLY A 57 27.36 3.39 1.08
CA GLY A 57 27.01 3.72 -0.31
C GLY A 57 27.18 2.55 -1.31
N LYS A 58 27.58 1.36 -0.85
CA LYS A 58 27.70 0.17 -1.72
C LYS A 58 26.30 -0.28 -2.15
N LYS A 59 26.14 -0.49 -3.47
CA LYS A 59 24.90 -0.90 -4.10
C LYS A 59 24.89 -2.40 -4.41
N ARG A 60 23.72 -3.02 -4.21
CA ARG A 60 23.38 -4.35 -4.72
C ARG A 60 22.10 -4.22 -5.54
N VAL A 61 22.14 -4.68 -6.78
CA VAL A 61 20.99 -4.61 -7.69
C VAL A 61 20.42 -6.03 -7.86
N ARG A 62 19.10 -6.13 -7.78
CA ARG A 62 18.33 -7.35 -8.01
C ARG A 62 17.23 -7.06 -9.01
N GLU A 63 16.86 -8.06 -9.81
CA GLU A 63 15.65 -7.98 -10.62
C GLU A 63 14.69 -9.11 -10.18
N VAL A 64 13.42 -8.75 -10.11
CA VAL A 64 12.35 -9.61 -9.60
C VAL A 64 11.19 -9.55 -10.57
N THR A 65 10.64 -10.69 -10.95
CA THR A 65 9.35 -10.79 -11.61
C THR A 65 8.30 -11.20 -10.59
N ALA A 66 7.14 -10.56 -10.62
CA ALA A 66 6.05 -10.86 -9.73
C ALA A 66 4.72 -11.00 -10.49
N TYR A 67 3.87 -11.84 -9.94
CA TYR A 67 2.52 -12.10 -10.42
C TYR A 67 1.57 -12.04 -9.23
N SER A 68 0.43 -11.37 -9.40
CA SER A 68 -0.64 -11.35 -8.41
C SER A 68 -1.97 -11.68 -9.05
N LYS A 69 -2.84 -12.31 -8.30
CA LYS A 69 -4.23 -12.60 -8.70
C LYS A 69 -5.16 -12.42 -7.53
N ASP A 70 -6.22 -11.67 -7.75
CA ASP A 70 -7.33 -11.48 -6.82
C ASP A 70 -8.38 -12.56 -7.04
N TYR A 71 -8.74 -13.28 -5.97
CA TYR A 71 -9.77 -14.33 -5.95
C TYR A 71 -11.03 -13.85 -5.20
N GLY A 72 -11.11 -12.55 -4.88
CA GLY A 72 -12.23 -11.96 -4.15
C GLY A 72 -12.09 -12.12 -2.62
N SER A 73 -11.95 -13.34 -2.10
CA SER A 73 -11.73 -13.59 -0.67
C SER A 73 -10.27 -13.53 -0.23
N GLU A 74 -9.35 -13.66 -1.18
CA GLU A 74 -7.90 -13.64 -0.96
C GLU A 74 -7.17 -13.11 -2.19
N LYS A 75 -6.04 -12.47 -1.99
CA LYS A 75 -5.08 -12.12 -3.04
C LYS A 75 -3.86 -13.02 -2.91
N LYS A 76 -3.43 -13.64 -4.01
CA LYS A 76 -2.19 -14.41 -4.06
C LYS A 76 -1.14 -13.64 -4.84
N THR A 77 0.07 -13.63 -4.31
CA THR A 77 1.24 -12.99 -4.96
C THR A 77 2.42 -13.94 -4.93
N VAL A 78 3.07 -14.08 -6.07
CA VAL A 78 4.33 -14.79 -6.18
C VAL A 78 5.39 -13.89 -6.78
N MET A 79 6.61 -13.90 -6.21
CA MET A 79 7.78 -13.16 -6.67
C MET A 79 8.94 -14.12 -6.90
N MET A 80 9.66 -13.92 -8.00
CA MET A 80 10.84 -14.71 -8.35
C MET A 80 12.01 -13.77 -8.63
N PHE A 81 13.12 -13.97 -7.91
CA PHE A 81 14.36 -13.26 -8.18
C PHE A 81 15.01 -13.85 -9.44
N ILE A 82 15.26 -13.00 -10.44
CA ILE A 82 15.84 -13.40 -11.74
C ILE A 82 17.31 -13.00 -11.87
N LEU A 83 17.75 -11.98 -11.15
CA LEU A 83 19.12 -11.49 -11.07
C LEU A 83 19.44 -10.98 -9.66
N PRO A 84 20.71 -10.97 -9.22
CA PRO A 84 21.89 -11.64 -9.83
C PRO A 84 21.94 -13.13 -9.47
N ALA A 85 23.01 -13.82 -9.88
CA ALA A 85 23.13 -15.28 -9.75
C ALA A 85 23.03 -15.81 -8.31
N ASP A 86 23.49 -15.03 -7.31
CA ASP A 86 23.46 -15.39 -5.88
C ASP A 86 22.05 -15.44 -5.27
N VAL A 87 21.08 -14.75 -5.86
CA VAL A 87 19.67 -14.79 -5.43
C VAL A 87 18.73 -15.36 -6.50
N LYS A 88 19.26 -15.68 -7.68
CA LYS A 88 18.44 -16.21 -8.77
C LYS A 88 17.70 -17.48 -8.35
N GLY A 89 16.39 -17.50 -8.62
CA GLY A 89 15.50 -18.59 -8.28
C GLY A 89 14.98 -18.57 -6.83
N VAL A 90 15.41 -17.61 -5.99
CA VAL A 90 14.71 -17.37 -4.73
C VAL A 90 13.29 -16.98 -5.07
N GLY A 91 12.32 -17.57 -4.40
CA GLY A 91 10.89 -17.35 -4.62
C GLY A 91 10.17 -16.97 -3.32
N TYR A 92 9.25 -16.01 -3.41
CA TYR A 92 8.34 -15.65 -2.33
C TYR A 92 6.91 -15.85 -2.78
N LEU A 93 6.10 -16.49 -1.96
CA LEU A 93 4.67 -16.70 -2.19
C LEU A 93 3.90 -16.20 -0.98
N SER A 94 2.85 -15.41 -1.21
CA SER A 94 1.94 -14.96 -0.16
C SER A 94 0.48 -15.13 -0.56
N PHE A 95 -0.35 -15.47 0.43
CA PHE A 95 -1.80 -15.46 0.37
C PHE A 95 -2.29 -14.46 1.41
N SER A 96 -2.83 -13.34 0.96
CA SER A 96 -3.39 -12.31 1.82
C SER A 96 -4.90 -12.44 1.84
N TYR A 97 -5.47 -12.64 3.03
CA TYR A 97 -6.89 -12.90 3.22
C TYR A 97 -7.63 -11.61 3.56
N ASN A 98 -8.82 -11.40 2.97
CA ASN A 98 -9.69 -10.27 3.31
C ASN A 98 -10.32 -10.42 4.71
N ASP A 99 -10.44 -11.66 5.22
CA ASP A 99 -10.88 -11.94 6.57
C ASP A 99 -9.83 -11.50 7.59
N ALA A 100 -10.16 -10.51 8.43
CA ALA A 100 -9.25 -9.98 9.45
C ALA A 100 -8.91 -11.00 10.54
N SER A 101 -9.75 -12.03 10.77
CA SER A 101 -9.47 -13.09 11.74
C SER A 101 -8.43 -14.09 11.26
N LYS A 102 -8.13 -14.10 9.96
CA LYS A 102 -7.22 -15.04 9.32
C LYS A 102 -5.86 -14.38 9.06
N SER A 103 -4.80 -14.95 9.62
CA SER A 103 -3.42 -14.53 9.34
C SER A 103 -3.02 -14.92 7.93
N ASP A 104 -2.26 -14.06 7.26
CA ASP A 104 -1.74 -14.33 5.94
C ASP A 104 -0.75 -15.51 5.94
N ASP A 105 -0.76 -16.28 4.86
CA ASP A 105 0.21 -17.34 4.63
C ASP A 105 1.35 -16.84 3.74
N ARG A 106 2.59 -17.15 4.13
CA ARG A 106 3.79 -16.72 3.42
C ARG A 106 4.83 -17.83 3.37
N TRP A 107 5.50 -17.98 2.22
CA TRP A 107 6.58 -18.95 2.02
C TRP A 107 7.74 -18.29 1.31
N LEU A 108 8.95 -18.62 1.76
CA LEU A 108 10.20 -18.26 1.10
C LEU A 108 10.89 -19.53 0.61
N TYR A 109 11.05 -19.64 -0.69
CA TYR A 109 11.83 -20.70 -1.31
C TYR A 109 13.27 -20.25 -1.53
N MET A 110 14.21 -21.07 -1.13
CA MET A 110 15.64 -20.86 -1.35
C MET A 110 16.22 -22.03 -2.16
N PRO A 111 16.74 -21.80 -3.37
CA PRO A 111 17.29 -22.87 -4.22
C PRO A 111 18.37 -23.70 -3.53
N ALA A 112 19.23 -23.06 -2.70
CA ALA A 112 20.27 -23.73 -1.93
C ALA A 112 19.72 -24.80 -0.96
N LEU A 113 18.50 -24.61 -0.46
CA LEU A 113 17.83 -25.55 0.45
C LEU A 113 16.87 -26.48 -0.29
N LYS A 114 16.57 -26.23 -1.55
CA LYS A 114 15.58 -26.94 -2.39
C LYS A 114 14.23 -27.09 -1.70
N LYS A 115 13.85 -26.12 -0.84
CA LYS A 115 12.66 -26.19 -0.01
C LYS A 115 12.06 -24.81 0.22
N ALA A 116 10.74 -24.73 0.18
CA ALA A 116 9.99 -23.57 0.63
C ALA A 116 9.76 -23.65 2.15
N LYS A 117 10.19 -22.60 2.86
CA LYS A 117 9.96 -22.45 4.30
C LYS A 117 8.80 -21.50 4.53
N ARG A 118 7.82 -21.92 5.35
CA ARG A 118 6.74 -21.03 5.79
C ARG A 118 7.32 -19.97 6.73
N ILE A 119 6.93 -18.71 6.53
CA ILE A 119 7.28 -17.58 7.39
C ILE A 119 6.19 -17.50 8.45
N SER A 120 6.58 -17.58 9.73
CA SER A 120 5.66 -17.47 10.85
C SER A 120 5.14 -16.04 11.01
N GLY A 121 4.00 -15.85 11.69
CA GLY A 121 3.45 -14.54 12.00
C GLY A 121 4.44 -13.65 12.76
N SER A 122 5.26 -14.21 13.67
CA SER A 122 6.29 -13.47 14.41
C SER A 122 7.44 -12.98 13.50
N SER A 123 7.69 -13.63 12.37
CA SER A 123 8.71 -13.24 11.40
C SER A 123 8.15 -12.37 10.26
N SER A 124 6.88 -12.00 10.30
CA SER A 124 6.29 -11.12 9.28
C SER A 124 6.87 -9.70 9.34
N GLN A 125 7.38 -9.31 10.50
CA GLN A 125 8.03 -8.02 10.74
C GLN A 125 9.54 -8.02 10.44
N ASP A 126 10.12 -9.17 10.09
CA ASP A 126 11.51 -9.24 9.63
C ASP A 126 11.65 -8.56 8.26
N TYR A 127 12.84 -8.00 8.00
CA TYR A 127 13.13 -7.37 6.72
C TYR A 127 13.19 -8.39 5.58
N PHE A 128 12.43 -8.14 4.51
CA PHE A 128 12.38 -8.97 3.33
C PHE A 128 13.73 -8.97 2.59
N MET A 129 14.41 -10.11 2.56
CA MET A 129 15.64 -10.31 1.79
C MET A 129 16.68 -9.19 1.97
N ASN A 130 16.84 -8.66 3.20
CA ASN A 130 17.70 -7.54 3.55
C ASN A 130 17.36 -6.21 2.83
N THR A 131 16.15 -6.01 2.39
CA THR A 131 15.62 -4.70 1.98
C THR A 131 15.18 -3.90 3.22
N ASP A 132 14.74 -2.66 3.05
CA ASP A 132 14.13 -1.86 4.12
C ASP A 132 12.62 -2.05 4.23
N PHE A 133 12.06 -2.98 3.45
CA PHE A 133 10.67 -3.42 3.54
C PHE A 133 10.59 -4.68 4.38
N THR A 134 9.64 -4.75 5.29
CA THR A 134 9.31 -6.00 5.99
C THR A 134 8.42 -6.89 5.12
N TYR A 135 8.21 -8.14 5.53
CA TYR A 135 7.23 -8.99 4.85
C TYR A 135 5.81 -8.41 4.97
N ASP A 136 5.48 -7.73 6.08
CA ASP A 136 4.20 -7.05 6.24
C ASP A 136 4.07 -5.83 5.30
N ASP A 137 5.12 -5.01 5.16
CA ASP A 137 5.12 -3.88 4.23
C ASP A 137 4.84 -4.32 2.78
N ILE A 138 5.33 -5.51 2.38
CA ILE A 138 5.13 -6.07 1.03
C ILE A 138 3.75 -6.67 0.85
N SER A 139 3.21 -7.32 1.87
CA SER A 139 1.89 -7.98 1.80
C SER A 139 0.72 -6.99 1.83
N GLY A 140 0.96 -5.78 2.34
CA GLY A 140 -0.07 -4.78 2.61
C GLY A 140 -0.74 -4.99 3.97
N HIS A 141 -1.58 -4.03 4.35
CA HIS A 141 -2.24 -3.98 5.65
C HIS A 141 -3.75 -4.11 5.46
N LYS A 142 -4.42 -4.78 6.41
CA LYS A 142 -5.87 -4.82 6.49
C LYS A 142 -6.37 -3.57 7.21
N ILE A 143 -7.52 -3.06 6.81
CA ILE A 143 -8.09 -1.84 7.39
C ILE A 143 -8.28 -1.96 8.90
N ASP A 144 -8.75 -3.11 9.38
CA ASP A 144 -9.06 -3.29 10.81
C ASP A 144 -7.83 -3.63 11.67
N ASP A 145 -6.64 -3.79 11.06
CA ASP A 145 -5.39 -3.94 11.81
C ASP A 145 -4.88 -2.62 12.42
N TYR A 146 -5.51 -1.47 12.06
CA TYR A 146 -5.09 -0.13 12.49
C TYR A 146 -6.26 0.75 12.90
N THR A 147 -5.97 1.71 13.78
CA THR A 147 -6.80 2.90 13.99
C THR A 147 -6.24 4.04 13.16
N TYR A 148 -7.12 4.93 12.66
CA TYR A 148 -6.75 5.98 11.73
C TYR A 148 -7.21 7.35 12.20
N THR A 149 -6.31 8.34 12.16
CA THR A 149 -6.61 9.74 12.45
C THR A 149 -6.21 10.61 11.25
N LEU A 150 -7.14 11.39 10.72
CA LEU A 150 -6.82 12.44 9.76
C LEU A 150 -6.14 13.59 10.52
N LEU A 151 -4.87 13.85 10.23
CA LEU A 151 -4.09 14.90 10.89
C LEU A 151 -4.22 16.24 10.19
N ALA A 152 -4.16 16.25 8.86
CA ALA A 152 -4.15 17.45 8.05
C ALA A 152 -4.39 17.12 6.57
N GLU A 153 -4.52 18.16 5.77
CA GLU A 153 -4.39 18.15 4.32
C GLU A 153 -3.12 18.93 3.96
N GLU A 154 -2.25 18.31 3.16
CA GLU A 154 -0.96 18.90 2.78
C GLU A 154 -0.69 18.66 1.29
N THR A 155 0.11 19.54 0.67
CA THR A 155 0.61 19.32 -0.68
C THR A 155 2.00 18.67 -0.62
N VAL A 156 2.16 17.52 -1.26
CA VAL A 156 3.43 16.78 -1.38
C VAL A 156 3.74 16.58 -2.86
N ASP A 157 4.89 17.09 -3.31
CA ASP A 157 5.33 17.01 -4.71
C ASP A 157 4.24 17.44 -5.72
N GLY A 158 3.50 18.53 -5.39
CA GLY A 158 2.44 19.08 -6.22
C GLY A 158 1.11 18.34 -6.16
N LYS A 159 0.97 17.30 -5.32
CA LYS A 159 -0.25 16.51 -5.10
C LYS A 159 -0.94 16.91 -3.82
N ASN A 160 -2.27 17.12 -3.89
CA ASN A 160 -3.09 17.38 -2.72
C ASN A 160 -3.34 16.07 -1.96
N CYS A 161 -2.85 15.99 -0.74
CA CYS A 161 -2.85 14.75 0.04
C CYS A 161 -3.63 14.90 1.35
N TRP A 162 -4.24 13.80 1.78
CA TRP A 162 -4.62 13.61 3.19
C TRP A 162 -3.40 13.07 3.93
N LYS A 163 -3.08 13.69 5.07
CA LYS A 163 -2.08 13.20 6.03
C LYS A 163 -2.76 12.39 7.10
N ILE A 164 -2.48 11.10 7.16
CA ILE A 164 -3.17 10.16 8.03
C ILE A 164 -2.17 9.47 8.96
N GLU A 165 -2.43 9.52 10.25
CA GLU A 165 -1.74 8.69 11.25
C GLU A 165 -2.46 7.34 11.35
N SER A 166 -1.69 6.27 11.36
CA SER A 166 -2.15 4.89 11.50
C SER A 166 -1.41 4.25 12.68
N VAL A 167 -2.17 3.77 13.67
CA VAL A 167 -1.65 3.11 14.87
C VAL A 167 -2.08 1.65 14.85
N PRO A 168 -1.14 0.68 14.93
CA PRO A 168 -1.46 -0.73 14.95
C PRO A 168 -2.34 -1.10 16.15
N VAL A 169 -3.37 -1.94 15.95
CA VAL A 169 -4.22 -2.48 17.02
C VAL A 169 -3.48 -3.58 17.80
N GLN A 170 -2.63 -4.34 17.12
CA GLN A 170 -1.81 -5.38 17.70
C GLN A 170 -0.36 -4.93 17.83
N LYS A 171 0.43 -5.64 18.66
CA LYS A 171 1.86 -5.35 18.79
C LYS A 171 2.56 -5.41 17.42
N SER A 172 3.30 -4.36 17.09
CA SER A 172 4.06 -4.21 15.84
C SER A 172 5.43 -3.65 16.15
N MET A 173 6.39 -3.83 15.22
CA MET A 173 7.67 -3.12 15.28
C MET A 173 7.51 -1.61 15.09
N TYR A 174 6.36 -1.18 14.59
CA TYR A 174 6.02 0.25 14.47
C TYR A 174 5.06 0.64 15.58
N SER A 175 5.37 1.73 16.30
CA SER A 175 4.40 2.37 17.20
C SER A 175 3.27 3.03 16.41
N LYS A 176 3.62 3.58 15.25
CA LYS A 176 2.70 4.19 14.27
C LYS A 176 3.40 4.39 12.93
N TYR A 177 2.61 4.70 11.92
CA TYR A 177 3.12 5.36 10.71
C TYR A 177 2.20 6.52 10.30
N VAL A 178 2.77 7.50 9.60
CA VAL A 178 2.04 8.63 9.03
C VAL A 178 2.15 8.56 7.53
N SER A 179 1.04 8.54 6.83
CA SER A 179 0.99 8.43 5.37
C SER A 179 0.36 9.67 4.74
N TRP A 180 0.84 10.03 3.55
CA TRP A 180 0.26 11.05 2.68
C TRP A 180 -0.39 10.35 1.49
N ILE A 181 -1.71 10.44 1.41
CA ILE A 181 -2.54 9.81 0.39
C ILE A 181 -2.97 10.86 -0.62
N ASP A 182 -2.55 10.75 -1.86
CA ASP A 182 -2.99 11.62 -2.95
C ASP A 182 -4.50 11.48 -3.17
N LYS A 183 -5.21 12.59 -3.15
CA LYS A 183 -6.68 12.63 -3.19
C LYS A 183 -7.24 12.18 -4.54
N GLU A 184 -6.48 12.33 -5.62
CA GLU A 184 -6.90 11.95 -6.97
C GLU A 184 -6.69 10.46 -7.22
N SER A 185 -5.46 9.97 -7.02
CA SER A 185 -5.09 8.59 -7.35
C SER A 185 -5.39 7.60 -6.22
N LEU A 186 -5.62 8.08 -5.00
CA LEU A 186 -5.68 7.28 -3.78
C LEU A 186 -4.39 6.46 -3.55
N VAL A 187 -3.26 6.90 -4.11
CA VAL A 187 -1.96 6.28 -3.91
C VAL A 187 -1.25 6.97 -2.76
N GLN A 188 -0.59 6.18 -1.90
CA GLN A 188 0.31 6.69 -0.87
C GLN A 188 1.56 7.25 -1.55
N VAL A 189 1.79 8.56 -1.45
CA VAL A 189 2.95 9.24 -2.07
C VAL A 189 4.15 9.31 -1.13
N LYS A 190 3.88 9.30 0.19
CA LYS A 190 4.90 9.34 1.24
C LYS A 190 4.38 8.57 2.46
N ALA A 191 5.30 7.95 3.23
CA ALA A 191 5.03 7.49 4.59
C ALA A 191 6.24 7.66 5.49
N GLU A 192 5.99 7.89 6.77
CA GLU A 192 6.97 7.95 7.84
C GLU A 192 6.63 6.87 8.87
N PHE A 193 7.57 5.97 9.14
CA PHE A 193 7.40 4.85 10.06
C PHE A 193 8.18 5.11 11.35
N TYR A 194 7.55 4.92 12.48
CA TYR A 194 8.12 5.18 13.80
C TYR A 194 8.31 3.85 14.54
N ASP A 195 9.47 3.65 15.15
CA ASP A 195 9.80 2.45 15.92
C ASP A 195 8.97 2.35 17.22
N GLU A 196 9.16 1.26 17.99
CA GLU A 196 8.44 1.04 19.24
C GLU A 196 8.64 2.16 20.27
N GLN A 197 9.75 2.90 20.20
CA GLN A 197 10.07 4.05 21.06
C GLN A 197 9.48 5.36 20.54
N GLY A 198 8.82 5.35 19.38
CA GLY A 198 8.27 6.56 18.76
C GLY A 198 9.31 7.40 18.02
N THR A 199 10.50 6.86 17.76
CA THR A 199 11.54 7.52 16.97
C THR A 199 11.34 7.22 15.49
N LEU A 200 11.55 8.22 14.63
CA LEU A 200 11.46 8.04 13.19
C LEU A 200 12.49 7.00 12.71
N LEU A 201 12.00 5.89 12.20
CA LEU A 201 12.80 4.75 11.77
C LEU A 201 13.14 4.84 10.28
N LYS A 202 12.11 5.00 9.45
CA LYS A 202 12.27 5.01 7.98
C LYS A 202 11.22 5.87 7.29
N VAL A 203 11.54 6.31 6.08
CA VAL A 203 10.68 7.13 5.23
C VAL A 203 10.54 6.47 3.87
N LEU A 204 9.31 6.33 3.41
CA LEU A 204 8.96 5.92 2.06
C LEU A 204 8.60 7.14 1.22
N ALA A 205 9.17 7.23 0.04
CA ALA A 205 8.74 8.14 -1.03
C ALA A 205 8.30 7.33 -2.24
N VAL A 206 7.19 7.73 -2.88
CA VAL A 206 6.62 7.09 -4.06
C VAL A 206 6.48 8.10 -5.18
N SER A 207 6.98 7.79 -6.35
CA SER A 207 6.99 8.70 -7.50
C SER A 207 6.69 7.96 -8.82
N GLY A 208 6.56 8.73 -9.92
CA GLY A 208 6.16 8.15 -11.20
C GLY A 208 4.76 7.56 -11.15
N ILE A 209 3.84 8.22 -10.41
CA ILE A 209 2.45 7.80 -10.30
C ILE A 209 1.72 8.19 -11.57
N GLU A 210 1.21 7.21 -12.28
CA GLU A 210 0.48 7.38 -13.54
C GLU A 210 -0.71 6.41 -13.63
N LYS A 211 -1.65 6.72 -14.50
CA LYS A 211 -2.77 5.83 -14.83
C LYS A 211 -2.44 5.06 -16.10
N LYS A 212 -2.29 3.73 -15.99
CA LYS A 212 -1.99 2.83 -17.09
C LYS A 212 -3.10 1.79 -17.23
N ASP A 213 -3.64 1.62 -18.42
CA ASP A 213 -4.73 0.65 -18.70
C ASP A 213 -5.94 0.80 -17.76
N GLY A 214 -6.22 2.02 -17.28
CA GLY A 214 -7.29 2.31 -16.33
C GLY A 214 -6.88 2.25 -14.86
N PHE A 215 -5.73 1.67 -14.50
CA PHE A 215 -5.28 1.48 -13.13
C PHE A 215 -4.15 2.43 -12.73
N TRP A 216 -4.20 2.95 -11.51
CA TRP A 216 -3.10 3.75 -10.96
C TRP A 216 -1.93 2.86 -10.57
N THR A 217 -0.74 3.23 -11.02
CA THR A 217 0.53 2.53 -10.74
C THR A 217 1.61 3.52 -10.33
N ALA A 218 2.66 3.01 -9.68
CA ALA A 218 3.84 3.78 -9.29
C ALA A 218 5.07 3.28 -10.06
N GLY A 219 5.86 4.21 -10.57
CA GLY A 219 7.11 3.90 -11.28
C GLY A 219 8.26 3.62 -10.34
N LYS A 220 8.30 4.29 -9.16
CA LYS A 220 9.41 4.17 -8.21
C LYS A 220 8.90 4.26 -6.77
N MET A 221 9.48 3.42 -5.90
CA MET A 221 9.38 3.50 -4.45
C MET A 221 10.79 3.57 -3.86
N GLU A 222 11.01 4.43 -2.88
CA GLU A 222 12.29 4.60 -2.19
C GLU A 222 12.06 4.58 -0.69
N MET A 223 12.57 3.56 0.00
CA MET A 223 12.54 3.43 1.45
C MET A 223 13.91 3.76 2.00
N ASN A 224 13.99 4.81 2.81
CA ASN A 224 15.22 5.24 3.48
C ASN A 224 15.12 4.91 4.98
N ASN A 225 15.95 4.02 5.48
CA ASN A 225 16.08 3.72 6.90
C ASN A 225 17.08 4.69 7.53
N LEU A 226 16.57 5.59 8.36
CA LEU A 226 17.35 6.69 8.93
C LEU A 226 18.28 6.22 10.06
N GLN A 227 17.92 5.14 10.74
CA GLN A 227 18.70 4.61 11.87
C GLN A 227 19.88 3.77 11.38
N THR A 228 19.67 2.91 10.38
CA THR A 228 20.73 2.06 9.80
C THR A 228 21.49 2.75 8.66
N LYS A 229 20.99 3.88 8.14
CA LYS A 229 21.47 4.56 6.93
C LYS A 229 21.50 3.64 5.71
N HIS A 230 20.58 2.68 5.66
CA HIS A 230 20.36 1.81 4.53
C HIS A 230 19.18 2.33 3.70
N ALA A 231 19.18 2.09 2.40
CA ALA A 231 18.07 2.46 1.53
C ALA A 231 17.76 1.34 0.54
N THR A 232 16.47 1.21 0.20
CA THR A 232 16.01 0.31 -0.86
C THR A 232 15.19 1.10 -1.85
N ILE A 233 15.61 1.08 -3.12
CA ILE A 233 14.90 1.67 -4.24
C ILE A 233 14.29 0.54 -5.07
N ILE A 234 13.00 0.62 -5.35
CA ILE A 234 12.26 -0.29 -6.22
C ILE A 234 11.76 0.51 -7.42
N GLU A 235 12.19 0.11 -8.61
CA GLU A 235 11.81 0.70 -9.90
C GLU A 235 10.99 -0.31 -10.69
N THR A 236 9.81 0.09 -11.15
CA THR A 236 8.96 -0.72 -12.02
C THR A 236 9.50 -0.67 -13.44
N LEU A 237 10.03 -1.77 -13.95
CA LEU A 237 10.56 -1.88 -15.32
C LEU A 237 9.45 -2.22 -16.32
N LYS A 238 8.51 -3.06 -15.92
CA LYS A 238 7.35 -3.48 -16.71
C LYS A 238 6.18 -3.72 -15.78
N HIS A 239 4.98 -3.30 -16.18
CA HIS A 239 3.73 -3.59 -15.49
C HIS A 239 2.64 -3.89 -16.50
N GLU A 240 1.94 -5.01 -16.35
CA GLU A 240 0.84 -5.45 -17.19
C GLU A 240 -0.33 -5.87 -16.31
N PHE A 241 -1.53 -5.43 -16.68
CA PHE A 241 -2.77 -5.69 -15.95
C PHE A 241 -3.66 -6.68 -16.71
N ASN A 242 -4.48 -7.42 -15.97
CA ASN A 242 -5.53 -8.30 -16.47
C ASN A 242 -5.03 -9.33 -17.50
N LYS A 243 -3.79 -9.81 -17.34
CA LYS A 243 -3.26 -10.90 -18.15
C LYS A 243 -3.69 -12.25 -17.60
N ASN A 244 -3.75 -13.25 -18.47
CA ASN A 244 -4.03 -14.62 -18.05
C ASN A 244 -2.81 -15.18 -17.28
N ILE A 245 -2.93 -15.31 -15.96
CA ILE A 245 -1.91 -15.87 -15.08
C ILE A 245 -2.40 -17.24 -14.60
N PRO A 246 -1.63 -18.32 -14.86
CA PRO A 246 -2.02 -19.68 -14.45
C PRO A 246 -2.10 -19.80 -12.92
N ASP A 247 -3.17 -20.43 -12.40
CA ASP A 247 -3.33 -20.69 -10.96
C ASP A 247 -2.22 -21.59 -10.39
N SER A 248 -1.57 -22.37 -11.25
CA SER A 248 -0.40 -23.17 -10.86
C SER A 248 0.76 -22.34 -10.34
N TYR A 249 0.88 -21.05 -10.75
CA TYR A 249 1.95 -20.17 -10.23
C TYR A 249 1.83 -19.93 -8.73
N PHE A 250 0.62 -19.96 -8.18
CA PHE A 250 0.33 -19.68 -6.79
C PHE A 250 0.28 -20.95 -5.92
N ARG A 251 1.24 -21.87 -6.14
CA ARG A 251 1.38 -23.11 -5.38
C ARG A 251 2.79 -23.23 -4.83
N VAL A 252 2.93 -23.71 -3.59
CA VAL A 252 4.24 -23.94 -2.95
C VAL A 252 5.12 -24.87 -3.81
N ASN A 253 4.54 -25.96 -4.31
CA ASN A 253 5.27 -26.90 -5.17
C ASN A 253 5.80 -26.24 -6.45
N SER A 254 5.10 -25.24 -7.00
CA SER A 254 5.54 -24.56 -8.22
C SER A 254 6.77 -23.66 -7.98
N LEU A 255 6.94 -23.14 -6.75
CA LEU A 255 8.18 -22.48 -6.34
C LEU A 255 9.34 -23.49 -6.33
N GLU A 256 9.13 -24.67 -5.73
CA GLU A 256 10.16 -25.71 -5.55
C GLU A 256 10.57 -26.34 -6.88
N GLU A 257 9.65 -26.46 -7.82
CA GLU A 257 9.85 -27.05 -9.14
C GLU A 257 10.34 -26.04 -10.20
N GLY A 258 10.47 -24.76 -9.85
CA GLY A 258 10.90 -23.71 -10.78
C GLY A 258 9.94 -23.50 -11.98
N LYS A 259 8.64 -23.78 -11.80
CA LYS A 259 7.61 -23.69 -12.85
C LYS A 259 7.07 -22.28 -13.10
N ILE A 260 7.51 -21.30 -12.33
CA ILE A 260 7.10 -19.89 -12.47
C ILE A 260 8.10 -19.23 -13.42
N ARG A 261 7.63 -18.79 -14.59
CA ARG A 261 8.46 -18.23 -15.67
C ARG A 261 7.93 -16.88 -16.14
#